data_3bd43aa1a8fb4c4091afb6824c9e5705
#
_entry.id   3bd43aa1a8fb4c4091afb6824c9e5705
#
_cell.length_a   1.000
_cell.length_b   1.000
_cell.length_c   1.000
_cell.angle_alpha   90.00
_cell.angle_beta   90.00
_cell.angle_gamma   90.00
#
_symmetry.space_group_name_H-M   'P 1'
#
loop_
_entity.id
_entity.type
_entity.pdbx_description
1 polymer ?
#
loop_
_entity_poly.entity_id
_entity_poly.type
_entity_poly.pdbx_seq_one_letter_code
_entity_poly.pdbx_strand_id
1 'polypeptide(L)'
;MSAAPRAVVIGASAGAIQALSLILPELPADFPLPVLVVVHVPADRSNILAPLFEPKCRMAVREAEDKEPALPGVIYFAPPDYHLLVETDGCLSLSTDEPVLHSRPSIDVLFESAADAFGDALVGVILTGANADGAQGLRAICDAGGTALVEEPETAYADTMPLAAIAACPAARVLTLEAIAEYLTKDLAA
;
A
#
# COMPACT_ATOMS: atom_id res chain seq x y z
N MET A 1 10.07 22.32 -2.23
CA MET A 1 8.64 22.00 -2.07
C MET A 1 8.41 20.58 -2.53
N SER A 2 7.78 19.76 -1.71
CA SER A 2 7.35 18.42 -2.13
C SER A 2 6.29 18.54 -3.21
N ALA A 3 6.33 17.65 -4.21
CA ALA A 3 5.28 17.58 -5.22
C ALA A 3 3.94 17.17 -4.58
N ALA A 4 2.82 17.57 -5.21
CA ALA A 4 1.52 17.06 -4.77
C ALA A 4 1.46 15.55 -4.93
N PRO A 5 0.92 14.79 -3.95
CA PRO A 5 0.81 13.34 -4.04
C PRO A 5 0.07 12.88 -5.30
N ARG A 6 0.56 11.78 -5.90
CA ARG A 6 -0.01 11.18 -7.12
C ARG A 6 -0.53 9.76 -6.89
N ALA A 7 -0.12 9.10 -5.83
CA ALA A 7 -0.58 7.76 -5.48
C ALA A 7 -0.37 7.47 -4.00
N VAL A 8 -1.15 6.53 -3.49
CA VAL A 8 -0.97 5.92 -2.16
C VAL A 8 -0.68 4.44 -2.38
N VAL A 9 0.37 3.92 -1.76
CA VAL A 9 0.69 2.48 -1.74
C VAL A 9 0.60 1.96 -0.30
N ILE A 10 -0.05 0.83 -0.12
CA ILE A 10 -0.29 0.24 1.21
C ILE A 10 0.17 -1.22 1.21
N GLY A 11 0.91 -1.60 2.24
CA GLY A 11 1.35 -2.97 2.46
C GLY A 11 0.92 -3.49 3.82
N ALA A 12 0.43 -4.72 3.87
CA ALA A 12 0.00 -5.40 5.08
C ALA A 12 0.06 -6.92 4.94
N SER A 13 0.01 -7.63 6.07
CA SER A 13 0.01 -9.09 6.11
C SER A 13 -0.92 -9.59 7.24
N ALA A 14 -0.41 -10.29 8.25
CA ALA A 14 -1.22 -10.77 9.37
C ALA A 14 -2.00 -9.61 10.03
N GLY A 15 -3.33 -9.73 10.14
CA GLY A 15 -4.21 -8.69 10.65
C GLY A 15 -4.65 -7.63 9.61
N ALA A 16 -4.30 -7.81 8.34
CA ALA A 16 -4.55 -6.84 7.27
C ALA A 16 -6.03 -6.49 7.10
N ILE A 17 -6.93 -7.47 7.17
CA ILE A 17 -8.37 -7.23 6.93
C ILE A 17 -8.94 -6.26 7.96
N GLN A 18 -8.61 -6.44 9.24
CA GLN A 18 -9.06 -5.54 10.30
C GLN A 18 -8.47 -4.14 10.12
N ALA A 19 -7.17 -4.04 9.86
CA ALA A 19 -6.49 -2.76 9.67
C ALA A 19 -7.04 -1.98 8.48
N LEU A 20 -7.16 -2.63 7.32
CA LEU A 20 -7.71 -2.01 6.11
C LEU A 20 -9.18 -1.64 6.26
N SER A 21 -9.95 -2.39 7.05
CA SER A 21 -11.37 -2.09 7.33
C SER A 21 -11.58 -0.81 8.14
N LEU A 22 -10.55 -0.32 8.83
CA LEU A 22 -10.58 0.96 9.55
C LEU A 22 -10.13 2.13 8.66
N ILE A 23 -9.42 1.87 7.56
CA ILE A 23 -8.84 2.91 6.71
C ILE A 23 -9.65 3.09 5.42
N LEU A 24 -9.80 2.03 4.63
CA LEU A 24 -10.34 2.13 3.27
C LEU A 24 -11.77 2.65 3.19
N PRO A 25 -12.72 2.27 4.09
CA PRO A 25 -14.08 2.79 4.06
C PRO A 25 -14.20 4.29 4.35
N GLU A 26 -13.19 4.89 5.00
CA GLU A 26 -13.17 6.32 5.31
C GLU A 26 -12.82 7.20 4.09
N LEU A 27 -12.16 6.62 3.07
CA LEU A 27 -11.79 7.36 1.87
C LEU A 27 -13.03 7.74 1.06
N PRO A 28 -13.18 9.02 0.66
CA PRO A 28 -14.35 9.46 -0.09
C PRO A 28 -14.40 8.86 -1.51
N ALA A 29 -15.59 8.80 -2.10
CA ALA A 29 -15.77 8.21 -3.45
C ALA A 29 -14.97 8.95 -4.54
N ASP A 30 -14.76 10.25 -4.35
CA ASP A 30 -14.00 11.13 -5.23
C ASP A 30 -12.56 11.36 -4.76
N PHE A 31 -12.01 10.40 -3.98
CA PHE A 31 -10.61 10.48 -3.53
C PHE A 31 -9.68 10.73 -4.72
N PRO A 32 -8.81 11.77 -4.65
CA PRO A 32 -8.12 12.26 -5.85
C PRO A 32 -6.97 11.38 -6.34
N LEU A 33 -6.66 10.29 -5.65
CA LEU A 33 -5.50 9.44 -5.93
C LEU A 33 -5.92 7.98 -6.13
N PRO A 34 -5.18 7.21 -6.95
CA PRO A 34 -5.24 5.76 -6.90
C PRO A 34 -4.63 5.25 -5.58
N VAL A 35 -5.21 4.17 -5.06
CA VAL A 35 -4.72 3.46 -3.87
C VAL A 35 -4.34 2.05 -4.29
N LEU A 36 -3.06 1.69 -4.16
CA LEU A 36 -2.53 0.39 -4.55
C LEU A 36 -2.20 -0.41 -3.29
N VAL A 37 -2.74 -1.62 -3.17
CA VAL A 37 -2.65 -2.41 -1.95
C VAL A 37 -2.07 -3.78 -2.22
N VAL A 38 -1.01 -4.13 -1.48
CA VAL A 38 -0.48 -5.48 -1.40
C VAL A 38 -0.78 -6.06 -0.02
N VAL A 39 -1.50 -7.18 -0.01
CA VAL A 39 -1.69 -8.01 1.16
C VAL A 39 -1.11 -9.39 0.86
N HIS A 40 -0.31 -9.93 1.77
CA HIS A 40 0.16 -11.30 1.64
C HIS A 40 -1.01 -12.26 1.73
N VAL A 41 -1.29 -12.96 0.64
CA VAL A 41 -2.31 -14.01 0.54
C VAL A 41 -1.68 -15.28 -0.01
N PRO A 42 -2.15 -16.47 0.40
CA PRO A 42 -1.69 -17.73 -0.20
C PRO A 42 -1.94 -17.75 -1.71
N ALA A 43 -0.96 -18.27 -2.47
CA ALA A 43 -1.02 -18.32 -3.94
C ALA A 43 -2.16 -19.20 -4.48
N ASP A 44 -2.64 -20.16 -3.68
CA ASP A 44 -3.74 -21.06 -4.02
C ASP A 44 -5.14 -20.46 -3.80
N ARG A 45 -5.21 -19.23 -3.27
CA ARG A 45 -6.48 -18.54 -3.05
C ARG A 45 -6.82 -17.66 -4.25
N SER A 46 -8.05 -17.78 -4.72
CA SER A 46 -8.64 -16.84 -5.69
C SER A 46 -8.79 -15.45 -5.06
N ASN A 47 -8.98 -14.44 -5.89
CA ASN A 47 -9.23 -13.08 -5.45
C ASN A 47 -10.38 -13.02 -4.44
N ILE A 48 -10.05 -12.75 -3.18
CA ILE A 48 -11.03 -12.61 -2.10
C ILE A 48 -11.11 -11.18 -1.55
N LEU A 49 -10.06 -10.38 -1.74
CA LEU A 49 -9.94 -9.06 -1.13
C LEU A 49 -10.84 -8.03 -1.80
N ALA A 50 -10.81 -7.94 -3.12
CA ALA A 50 -11.64 -6.98 -3.83
C ALA A 50 -13.14 -7.20 -3.57
N PRO A 51 -13.70 -8.43 -3.69
CA PRO A 51 -15.10 -8.68 -3.31
C PRO A 51 -15.41 -8.42 -1.84
N LEU A 52 -14.45 -8.61 -0.94
CA LEU A 52 -14.63 -8.35 0.48
C LEU A 52 -14.75 -6.85 0.79
N PHE A 53 -13.93 -6.02 0.13
CA PHE A 53 -13.87 -4.58 0.39
C PHE A 53 -14.83 -3.75 -0.46
N GLU A 54 -15.20 -4.21 -1.65
CA GLU A 54 -16.11 -3.49 -2.54
C GLU A 54 -17.39 -2.98 -1.85
N PRO A 55 -18.15 -3.81 -1.10
CA PRO A 55 -19.36 -3.33 -0.43
C PRO A 55 -19.11 -2.43 0.78
N LYS A 56 -17.87 -2.36 1.28
CA LYS A 56 -17.52 -1.57 2.46
C LYS A 56 -16.97 -0.20 2.12
N CYS A 57 -16.48 0.00 0.90
CA CYS A 57 -15.78 1.21 0.48
C CYS A 57 -16.67 2.12 -0.38
N ARG A 58 -16.43 3.41 -0.29
CA ARG A 58 -17.06 4.42 -1.16
C ARG A 58 -16.35 4.52 -2.51
N MET A 59 -15.02 4.30 -2.52
CA MET A 59 -14.23 4.22 -3.74
C MET A 59 -14.57 2.94 -4.49
N ALA A 60 -14.34 2.92 -5.81
CA ALA A 60 -14.35 1.69 -6.58
C ALA A 60 -13.20 0.77 -6.10
N VAL A 61 -13.47 -0.53 -5.98
CA VAL A 61 -12.49 -1.52 -5.52
C VAL A 61 -12.39 -2.62 -6.55
N ARG A 62 -11.19 -2.95 -6.96
CA ARG A 62 -10.95 -4.06 -7.89
C ARG A 62 -9.56 -4.67 -7.75
N GLU A 63 -9.37 -5.83 -8.32
CA GLU A 63 -8.07 -6.44 -8.50
C GLU A 63 -7.35 -5.76 -9.67
N ALA A 64 -6.05 -5.51 -9.52
CA ALA A 64 -5.24 -4.88 -10.56
C ALA A 64 -5.08 -5.81 -11.77
N GLU A 65 -5.14 -5.22 -12.96
CA GLU A 65 -4.88 -5.90 -14.23
C GLU A 65 -3.57 -5.40 -14.86
N ASP A 66 -2.93 -6.27 -15.63
CA ASP A 66 -1.69 -5.92 -16.32
C ASP A 66 -1.94 -4.82 -17.35
N LYS A 67 -1.05 -3.80 -17.34
CA LYS A 67 -1.05 -2.66 -18.28
C LYS A 67 -2.25 -1.71 -18.18
N GLU A 68 -3.00 -1.76 -17.09
CA GLU A 68 -4.05 -0.76 -16.89
C GLU A 68 -3.49 0.53 -16.25
N PRO A 69 -4.07 1.70 -16.55
CA PRO A 69 -3.71 2.93 -15.86
C PRO A 69 -4.21 2.91 -14.42
N ALA A 70 -3.40 3.45 -13.50
CA ALA A 70 -3.83 3.67 -12.13
C ALA A 70 -4.71 4.94 -12.06
N LEU A 71 -6.02 4.75 -11.89
CA LEU A 71 -6.99 5.86 -11.92
C LEU A 71 -7.30 6.39 -10.51
N PRO A 72 -7.44 7.72 -10.35
CA PRO A 72 -7.96 8.29 -9.12
C PRO A 72 -9.35 7.71 -8.76
N GLY A 73 -9.65 7.63 -7.48
CA GLY A 73 -10.94 7.12 -7.00
C GLY A 73 -11.06 5.60 -7.01
N VAL A 74 -9.97 4.88 -7.32
CA VAL A 74 -9.98 3.41 -7.39
C VAL A 74 -8.95 2.83 -6.42
N ILE A 75 -9.36 1.80 -5.69
CA ILE A 75 -8.50 0.94 -4.87
C ILE A 75 -8.19 -0.33 -5.67
N TYR A 76 -6.91 -0.58 -5.89
CA TYR A 76 -6.41 -1.75 -6.61
C TYR A 76 -5.72 -2.71 -5.64
N PHE A 77 -6.20 -3.94 -5.56
CA PHE A 77 -5.51 -5.01 -4.85
C PHE A 77 -4.61 -5.80 -5.82
N ALA A 78 -3.39 -6.10 -5.40
CA ALA A 78 -2.54 -7.01 -6.14
C ALA A 78 -3.18 -8.41 -6.20
N PRO A 79 -3.22 -9.04 -7.38
CA PRO A 79 -3.75 -10.41 -7.50
C PRO A 79 -2.82 -11.42 -6.82
N PRO A 80 -3.36 -12.55 -6.33
CA PRO A 80 -2.52 -13.63 -5.79
C PRO A 80 -1.53 -14.14 -6.82
N ASP A 81 -0.32 -14.49 -6.34
CA ASP A 81 0.76 -15.09 -7.14
C ASP A 81 1.35 -14.20 -8.26
N TYR A 82 1.10 -12.90 -8.19
CA TYR A 82 1.73 -11.89 -9.05
C TYR A 82 2.29 -10.75 -8.22
N HIS A 83 3.47 -10.26 -8.57
CA HIS A 83 3.92 -8.96 -8.11
C HIS A 83 3.16 -7.86 -8.84
N LEU A 84 2.75 -6.83 -8.11
CA LEU A 84 2.19 -5.59 -8.66
C LEU A 84 3.28 -4.52 -8.72
N LEU A 85 3.48 -3.94 -9.88
CA LEU A 85 4.44 -2.87 -10.12
C LEU A 85 3.76 -1.63 -10.71
N VAL A 86 4.38 -0.50 -10.50
CA VAL A 86 4.03 0.76 -11.18
C VAL A 86 5.12 1.05 -12.21
N GLU A 87 4.71 1.22 -13.47
CA GLU A 87 5.59 1.61 -14.55
C GLU A 87 5.86 3.13 -14.53
N THR A 88 6.90 3.58 -15.20
CA THR A 88 7.30 5.00 -15.21
C THR A 88 6.24 5.93 -15.80
N ASP A 89 5.35 5.41 -16.64
CA ASP A 89 4.22 6.16 -17.20
C ASP A 89 2.98 6.18 -16.28
N GLY A 90 3.05 5.50 -15.10
CA GLY A 90 1.96 5.40 -14.14
C GLY A 90 0.97 4.27 -14.40
N CYS A 91 1.22 3.41 -15.40
CA CYS A 91 0.45 2.20 -15.61
C CYS A 91 0.85 1.11 -14.61
N LEU A 92 -0.08 0.20 -14.31
CA LEU A 92 0.18 -0.97 -13.50
C LEU A 92 0.71 -2.12 -14.36
N SER A 93 1.61 -2.92 -13.81
CA SER A 93 2.03 -4.17 -14.44
C SER A 93 2.08 -5.30 -13.43
N LEU A 94 1.91 -6.51 -13.93
CA LEU A 94 1.97 -7.74 -13.15
C LEU A 94 3.18 -8.57 -13.57
N SER A 95 3.90 -9.14 -12.60
CA SER A 95 5.09 -9.95 -12.83
C SER A 95 4.99 -11.28 -12.11
N THR A 96 5.50 -12.33 -12.76
CA THR A 96 5.68 -13.66 -12.17
C THR A 96 7.13 -13.91 -11.75
N ASP A 97 7.93 -12.86 -11.57
CA ASP A 97 9.27 -12.97 -11.04
C ASP A 97 9.28 -13.66 -9.67
N GLU A 98 10.43 -14.17 -9.28
CA GLU A 98 10.59 -14.95 -8.04
C GLU A 98 9.99 -14.23 -6.82
N PRO A 99 9.42 -14.97 -5.87
CA PRO A 99 8.96 -14.41 -4.61
C PRO A 99 10.08 -13.66 -3.87
N VAL A 100 9.73 -12.54 -3.24
CA VAL A 100 10.62 -11.75 -2.39
C VAL A 100 10.25 -12.02 -0.93
N LEU A 101 11.22 -12.39 -0.10
CA LEU A 101 10.98 -12.81 1.29
C LEU A 101 9.84 -13.84 1.40
N HIS A 102 9.82 -14.80 0.47
CA HIS A 102 8.81 -15.86 0.34
C HIS A 102 7.40 -15.36 -0.02
N SER A 103 7.24 -14.10 -0.46
CA SER A 103 5.96 -13.51 -0.80
C SER A 103 5.87 -13.08 -2.27
N ARG A 104 4.75 -13.41 -2.89
CA ARG A 104 4.30 -12.93 -4.19
C ARG A 104 2.77 -12.85 -4.17
N PRO A 105 2.20 -11.63 -4.13
CA PRO A 105 2.84 -10.31 -4.26
C PRO A 105 3.77 -9.94 -3.08
N SER A 106 4.80 -9.13 -3.39
CA SER A 106 5.68 -8.51 -2.39
C SER A 106 5.40 -7.02 -2.26
N ILE A 107 5.40 -6.53 -1.03
CA ILE A 107 5.24 -5.10 -0.72
C ILE A 107 6.46 -4.32 -1.23
N ASP A 108 7.67 -4.83 -1.02
CA ASP A 108 8.90 -4.18 -1.50
C ASP A 108 8.86 -3.93 -3.01
N VAL A 109 8.40 -4.90 -3.79
CA VAL A 109 8.31 -4.77 -5.25
C VAL A 109 7.38 -3.64 -5.67
N LEU A 110 6.19 -3.55 -5.07
CA LEU A 110 5.28 -2.44 -5.33
C LEU A 110 5.88 -1.10 -4.93
N PHE A 111 6.41 -1.01 -3.72
CA PHE A 111 6.89 0.26 -3.15
C PHE A 111 8.12 0.79 -3.91
N GLU A 112 9.07 -0.07 -4.24
CA GLU A 112 10.27 0.32 -5.00
C GLU A 112 9.91 0.82 -6.39
N SER A 113 9.05 0.09 -7.13
CA SER A 113 8.60 0.52 -8.45
C SER A 113 7.79 1.82 -8.40
N ALA A 114 6.94 1.99 -7.40
CA ALA A 114 6.18 3.22 -7.20
C ALA A 114 7.08 4.41 -6.83
N ALA A 115 8.12 4.19 -6.01
CA ALA A 115 9.11 5.21 -5.68
C ALA A 115 9.87 5.68 -6.93
N ASP A 116 10.25 4.74 -7.82
CA ASP A 116 10.90 5.07 -9.09
C ASP A 116 9.97 5.86 -10.01
N ALA A 117 8.67 5.54 -10.03
CA ALA A 117 7.70 6.18 -10.91
C ALA A 117 7.25 7.58 -10.43
N PHE A 118 7.09 7.77 -9.13
CA PHE A 118 6.45 8.96 -8.56
C PHE A 118 7.38 9.84 -7.71
N GLY A 119 8.53 9.32 -7.27
CA GLY A 119 9.48 10.07 -6.46
C GLY A 119 8.85 10.63 -5.18
N ASP A 120 8.99 11.93 -4.96
CA ASP A 120 8.45 12.64 -3.79
C ASP A 120 6.92 12.81 -3.80
N ALA A 121 6.27 12.49 -4.92
CA ALA A 121 4.81 12.51 -5.06
C ALA A 121 4.13 11.19 -4.65
N LEU A 122 4.74 10.42 -3.76
CA LEU A 122 4.24 9.13 -3.31
C LEU A 122 4.01 9.11 -1.79
N VAL A 123 2.90 8.51 -1.38
CA VAL A 123 2.63 8.18 0.03
C VAL A 123 2.67 6.68 0.19
N GLY A 124 3.57 6.18 1.04
CA GLY A 124 3.69 4.77 1.39
C GLY A 124 3.20 4.51 2.80
N VAL A 125 2.43 3.45 2.97
CA VAL A 125 1.83 3.06 4.26
C VAL A 125 2.16 1.60 4.54
N ILE A 126 2.81 1.33 5.67
CA ILE A 126 3.03 -0.02 6.20
C ILE A 126 2.12 -0.24 7.40
N LEU A 127 1.36 -1.31 7.35
CA LEU A 127 0.46 -1.74 8.41
C LEU A 127 0.96 -3.01 9.08
N THR A 128 0.12 -3.63 9.87
CA THR A 128 0.37 -4.89 10.57
C THR A 128 0.90 -6.00 9.66
N GLY A 129 1.80 -6.82 10.18
CA GLY A 129 2.34 -7.97 9.46
C GLY A 129 3.41 -8.71 10.27
N ALA A 130 3.61 -9.99 9.95
CA ALA A 130 4.48 -10.91 10.69
C ALA A 130 5.85 -11.13 10.03
N ASN A 131 6.22 -10.37 9.02
CA ASN A 131 7.55 -10.41 8.39
C ASN A 131 8.03 -8.99 8.02
N ALA A 132 9.25 -8.89 7.49
CA ALA A 132 9.91 -7.63 7.19
C ALA A 132 9.68 -7.10 5.76
N ASP A 133 8.82 -7.74 4.96
CA ASP A 133 8.51 -7.24 3.61
C ASP A 133 7.89 -5.84 3.70
N GLY A 134 8.30 -4.97 2.82
CA GLY A 134 7.89 -3.56 2.82
C GLY A 134 8.89 -2.62 3.48
N ALA A 135 9.81 -3.10 4.31
CA ALA A 135 10.80 -2.26 4.98
C ALA A 135 11.77 -1.60 3.97
N GLN A 136 12.30 -2.37 3.01
CA GLN A 136 13.18 -1.84 1.97
C GLN A 136 12.41 -0.93 1.01
N GLY A 137 11.18 -1.31 0.66
CA GLY A 137 10.32 -0.49 -0.18
C GLY A 137 9.97 0.85 0.47
N LEU A 138 9.67 0.87 1.76
CA LEU A 138 9.40 2.12 2.49
C LEU A 138 10.64 3.00 2.56
N ARG A 139 11.83 2.40 2.76
CA ARG A 139 13.09 3.11 2.67
C ARG A 139 13.28 3.77 1.30
N ALA A 140 13.00 3.04 0.22
CA ALA A 140 13.09 3.59 -1.13
C ALA A 140 12.17 4.81 -1.31
N ILE A 141 10.95 4.76 -0.75
CA ILE A 141 10.03 5.91 -0.74
C ILE A 141 10.61 7.08 0.04
N CYS A 142 11.18 6.85 1.23
CA CYS A 142 11.84 7.89 2.02
C CYS A 142 13.01 8.51 1.27
N ASP A 143 13.87 7.69 0.67
CA ASP A 143 15.06 8.14 -0.06
C ASP A 143 14.67 8.94 -1.32
N ALA A 144 13.52 8.66 -1.92
CA ALA A 144 12.95 9.41 -3.03
C ALA A 144 12.24 10.72 -2.61
N GLY A 145 12.17 10.99 -1.31
CA GLY A 145 11.49 12.19 -0.76
C GLY A 145 10.00 12.04 -0.56
N GLY A 146 9.44 10.86 -0.74
CA GLY A 146 8.02 10.56 -0.51
C GLY A 146 7.65 10.54 0.98
N THR A 147 6.36 10.50 1.26
CA THR A 147 5.83 10.42 2.63
C THR A 147 5.70 8.97 3.06
N ALA A 148 6.24 8.64 4.23
CA ALA A 148 6.17 7.31 4.81
C ALA A 148 5.35 7.32 6.10
N LEU A 149 4.33 6.47 6.16
CA LEU A 149 3.47 6.25 7.32
C LEU A 149 3.58 4.79 7.76
N VAL A 150 3.64 4.57 9.08
CA VAL A 150 3.72 3.22 9.66
C VAL A 150 2.70 3.12 10.78
N GLU A 151 1.93 2.02 10.80
CA GLU A 151 1.05 1.70 11.92
C GLU A 151 1.86 1.57 13.21
N GLU A 152 1.35 2.15 14.29
CA GLU A 152 1.96 2.09 15.61
C GLU A 152 2.13 0.63 16.06
N PRO A 153 3.37 0.16 16.33
CA PRO A 153 3.62 -1.25 16.65
C PRO A 153 2.86 -1.75 17.87
N GLU A 154 2.67 -0.89 18.88
CA GLU A 154 2.04 -1.24 20.15
C GLU A 154 0.56 -1.62 19.99
N THR A 155 -0.10 -1.13 18.95
CA THR A 155 -1.52 -1.41 18.67
C THR A 155 -1.72 -2.35 17.49
N ALA A 156 -0.67 -2.67 16.73
CA ALA A 156 -0.73 -3.57 15.60
C ALA A 156 -1.02 -5.02 16.02
N TYR A 157 -1.81 -5.74 15.23
CA TYR A 157 -2.05 -7.16 15.46
C TYR A 157 -0.74 -7.97 15.46
N ALA A 158 0.15 -7.66 14.52
CA ALA A 158 1.52 -8.20 14.45
C ALA A 158 2.49 -7.03 14.20
N ASP A 159 3.46 -6.86 15.07
CA ASP A 159 4.34 -5.70 15.10
C ASP A 159 5.63 -5.85 14.28
N THR A 160 5.94 -7.03 13.78
CA THR A 160 7.20 -7.31 13.06
C THR A 160 7.37 -6.42 11.84
N MET A 161 6.33 -6.29 11.01
CA MET A 161 6.38 -5.47 9.80
C MET A 161 6.50 -3.97 10.11
N PRO A 162 5.69 -3.39 11.00
CA PRO A 162 5.87 -2.01 11.44
C PRO A 162 7.25 -1.72 12.03
N LEU A 163 7.76 -2.58 12.90
CA LEU A 163 9.08 -2.39 13.51
C LEU A 163 10.22 -2.43 12.48
N ALA A 164 10.15 -3.36 11.52
CA ALA A 164 11.13 -3.43 10.43
C ALA A 164 11.08 -2.18 9.54
N ALA A 165 9.88 -1.68 9.25
CA ALA A 165 9.69 -0.46 8.46
C ALA A 165 10.27 0.78 9.17
N ILE A 166 10.04 0.94 10.46
CA ILE A 166 10.59 2.03 11.28
C ILE A 166 12.12 1.96 11.31
N ALA A 167 12.69 0.76 11.48
CA ALA A 167 14.14 0.58 11.48
C ALA A 167 14.77 0.95 10.13
N ALA A 168 14.11 0.63 9.01
CA ALA A 168 14.61 0.94 7.67
C ALA A 168 14.42 2.42 7.29
N CYS A 169 13.35 3.06 7.77
CA CYS A 169 13.05 4.46 7.52
C CYS A 169 12.71 5.19 8.84
N PRO A 170 13.72 5.62 9.60
CA PRO A 170 13.49 6.34 10.87
C PRO A 170 12.73 7.66 10.73
N ALA A 171 12.66 8.22 9.52
CA ALA A 171 11.89 9.43 9.21
C ALA A 171 10.38 9.15 9.03
N ALA A 172 9.94 7.90 9.01
CA ALA A 172 8.54 7.56 8.90
C ALA A 172 7.72 8.08 10.08
N ARG A 173 6.51 8.53 9.78
CA ARG A 173 5.55 8.94 10.81
C ARG A 173 4.83 7.70 11.34
N VAL A 174 4.95 7.46 12.64
CA VAL A 174 4.30 6.35 13.33
C VAL A 174 2.94 6.84 13.83
N LEU A 175 1.86 6.22 13.37
CA LEU A 175 0.50 6.67 13.60
C LEU A 175 -0.43 5.49 13.93
N THR A 176 -1.49 5.75 14.69
CA THR A 176 -2.59 4.79 14.83
C THR A 176 -3.34 4.62 13.50
N LEU A 177 -4.12 3.55 13.36
CA LEU A 177 -4.93 3.33 12.15
C LEU A 177 -5.90 4.48 11.90
N GLU A 178 -6.51 5.02 12.94
CA GLU A 178 -7.41 6.17 12.87
C GLU A 178 -6.68 7.43 12.39
N ALA A 179 -5.46 7.66 12.89
CA ALA A 179 -4.66 8.80 12.48
C ALA A 179 -4.15 8.66 11.02
N ILE A 180 -3.87 7.43 10.58
CA ILE A 180 -3.56 7.15 9.16
C ILE A 180 -4.77 7.48 8.28
N ALA A 181 -5.96 6.99 8.65
CA ALA A 181 -7.19 7.29 7.91
C ALA A 181 -7.46 8.80 7.86
N GLU A 182 -7.27 9.50 8.99
CA GLU A 182 -7.43 10.95 9.05
C GLU A 182 -6.44 11.69 8.14
N TYR A 183 -5.18 11.30 8.15
CA TYR A 183 -4.17 11.87 7.26
C TYR A 183 -4.57 11.71 5.78
N LEU A 184 -4.96 10.50 5.38
CA LEU A 184 -5.35 10.23 3.99
C LEU A 184 -6.60 11.04 3.58
N THR A 185 -7.58 11.16 4.47
CA THR A 185 -8.84 11.85 4.15
C THR A 185 -8.75 13.36 4.21
N LYS A 186 -7.98 13.93 5.14
CA LYS A 186 -7.92 15.37 5.36
C LYS A 186 -6.76 16.05 4.64
N ASP A 187 -5.59 15.41 4.66
CA ASP A 187 -4.38 16.04 4.11
C ASP A 187 -4.20 15.76 2.60
N LEU A 188 -4.74 14.64 2.09
CA LEU A 188 -4.61 14.26 0.68
C LEU A 188 -5.87 14.52 -0.15
N ALA A 189 -7.05 14.57 0.47
CA ALA A 189 -8.32 14.82 -0.25
C ALA A 189 -8.71 16.31 -0.32
N ALA A 190 -7.89 17.17 0.27
CA ALA A 190 -8.14 18.62 0.30
C ALA A 190 -7.73 19.32 -1.01
#